data_26f8ab06f15fc4e83e01a6494a599657
#
_entry.id   26f8ab06f15fc4e83e01a6494a599657
#
_cell.length_a   1.000
_cell.length_b   1.000
_cell.length_c   1.000
_cell.angle_alpha   90.00
_cell.angle_beta   90.00
_cell.angle_gamma   90.00
#
_symmetry.space_group_name_H-M   'P 1'
#
loop_
_entity.id
_entity.type
_entity.pdbx_description
1 polymer ?
#
loop_
_entity_poly.entity_id
_entity_poly.type
_entity_poly.pdbx_seq_one_letter_code
_entity_poly.pdbx_strand_id
1 'polypeptide(L)'
;GNLDIFTKLRELNNFINNSEQMDGRDIKFIYAVKDEIFCNANERTKFFDFVIPIIPYINATNSKDKLLELFQDEVKSNFLYDISLYISDMRLLKNIYNEYKIYSKTLEEQLDKTELLAIIIYKNFEPQDFEKLHKYSGLVYDVFNKKQEYIKDAIGELNKKITPLEDEITEIDQEFHSSISELQQIYLFKIIEKLHNQYNGTLTINGNKSFNINAIDNEAFKLISSSDNIKSRYVNNYNQRDSQVFDFKTIEKEVNPKYSYQQREQFILDKTNKKKNDLLKQINKLKDEINEIENFSVQKIINTYKDIKIFDENFEKKPLLKYLISYGYINKDYDIYISNFFGKSITKADNDFL
;
A
#
# COMPACT_ATOMS: atom_id res chain seq x y z
N GLY A 1 45.26 15.73 -5.11
CA GLY A 1 45.36 14.90 -6.28
C GLY A 1 45.03 15.57 -7.62
N ASN A 2 43.87 16.23 -7.75
CA ASN A 2 43.44 16.81 -9.04
C ASN A 2 44.17 18.11 -9.38
N LEU A 3 44.54 18.94 -8.40
CA LEU A 3 45.30 20.19 -8.63
C LEU A 3 46.68 19.95 -9.27
N ASP A 4 47.37 18.90 -8.86
CA ASP A 4 48.69 18.56 -9.38
C ASP A 4 48.65 18.18 -10.87
N ILE A 5 47.56 17.54 -11.30
CA ILE A 5 47.35 17.19 -12.70
C ILE A 5 47.18 18.43 -13.56
N PHE A 6 46.37 19.39 -13.12
CA PHE A 6 46.15 20.64 -13.85
C PHE A 6 47.38 21.52 -13.87
N THR A 7 48.18 21.55 -12.80
CA THR A 7 49.46 22.26 -12.77
C THR A 7 50.41 21.68 -13.80
N LYS A 8 50.58 20.35 -13.84
CA LYS A 8 51.44 19.65 -14.83
C LYS A 8 50.96 19.85 -16.26
N LEU A 9 49.64 19.83 -16.49
CA LEU A 9 49.09 20.11 -17.82
C LEU A 9 49.38 21.54 -18.26
N ARG A 10 49.29 22.53 -17.36
CA ARG A 10 49.64 23.92 -17.66
C ARG A 10 51.14 24.07 -17.98
N GLU A 11 52.02 23.42 -17.22
CA GLU A 11 53.45 23.39 -17.49
C GLU A 11 53.72 22.77 -18.85
N LEU A 12 53.06 21.67 -19.19
CA LEU A 12 53.17 21.01 -20.50
C LEU A 12 52.67 21.92 -21.63
N ASN A 13 51.55 22.60 -21.48
CA ASN A 13 51.03 23.54 -22.46
C ASN A 13 52.01 24.69 -22.70
N ASN A 14 52.58 25.26 -21.63
CA ASN A 14 53.58 26.31 -21.72
C ASN A 14 54.87 25.80 -22.37
N PHE A 15 55.34 24.60 -22.03
CA PHE A 15 56.51 24.01 -22.63
C PHE A 15 56.34 23.78 -24.13
N ILE A 16 55.17 23.30 -24.56
CA ILE A 16 54.89 23.08 -25.99
C ILE A 16 54.85 24.42 -26.74
N ASN A 17 54.11 25.42 -26.22
CA ASN A 17 53.95 26.72 -26.88
C ASN A 17 55.25 27.52 -26.94
N ASN A 18 56.19 27.32 -25.99
CA ASN A 18 57.49 28.01 -25.97
C ASN A 18 58.60 27.21 -26.62
N SER A 19 58.33 26.06 -27.24
CA SER A 19 59.36 25.27 -27.90
C SER A 19 59.76 25.91 -29.24
N GLU A 20 61.10 25.93 -29.57
CA GLU A 20 61.61 26.46 -30.82
C GLU A 20 61.01 25.75 -32.05
N GLN A 21 60.54 24.52 -31.89
CA GLN A 21 59.95 23.73 -32.96
C GLN A 21 58.61 24.24 -33.45
N MET A 22 57.97 25.10 -32.66
CA MET A 22 56.63 25.62 -32.98
C MET A 22 56.63 26.82 -33.93
N ASP A 23 57.80 27.39 -34.23
CA ASP A 23 57.97 28.44 -35.24
C ASP A 23 56.94 29.57 -35.17
N GLY A 24 56.68 30.06 -33.95
CA GLY A 24 55.67 31.12 -33.67
C GLY A 24 54.19 30.75 -33.78
N ARG A 25 53.89 29.44 -33.91
CA ARG A 25 52.49 28.96 -33.91
C ARG A 25 51.95 28.95 -32.48
N ASP A 26 50.74 29.49 -32.30
CA ASP A 26 50.02 29.48 -31.03
C ASP A 26 49.06 28.28 -30.98
N ILE A 27 49.38 27.28 -30.15
CA ILE A 27 48.53 26.08 -29.97
C ILE A 27 47.51 26.34 -28.89
N LYS A 28 46.24 26.13 -29.23
CA LYS A 28 45.12 26.18 -28.27
C LYS A 28 44.82 24.77 -27.76
N PHE A 29 44.85 24.60 -26.46
CA PHE A 29 44.53 23.35 -25.80
C PHE A 29 43.07 23.36 -25.36
N ILE A 30 42.29 22.36 -25.76
CA ILE A 30 40.87 22.22 -25.42
C ILE A 30 40.72 21.01 -24.50
N TYR A 31 40.15 21.26 -23.31
CA TYR A 31 39.91 20.24 -22.30
C TYR A 31 38.40 20.05 -22.08
N ALA A 32 37.91 18.82 -22.22
CA ALA A 32 36.55 18.45 -21.82
C ALA A 32 36.62 17.88 -20.41
N VAL A 33 36.06 18.62 -19.45
CA VAL A 33 36.10 18.26 -18.02
C VAL A 33 34.70 18.33 -17.39
N LYS A 34 34.49 17.51 -16.37
CA LYS A 34 33.31 17.63 -15.53
C LYS A 34 33.52 18.70 -14.46
N ASP A 35 32.46 19.46 -14.13
CA ASP A 35 32.51 20.49 -13.09
C ASP A 35 32.91 19.95 -11.71
N GLU A 36 32.51 18.68 -11.41
CA GLU A 36 32.82 17.96 -10.16
C GLU A 36 34.31 17.81 -9.86
N ILE A 37 35.18 17.97 -10.87
CA ILE A 37 36.66 17.86 -10.72
C ILE A 37 37.20 19.04 -9.90
N PHE A 38 36.52 20.18 -9.91
CA PHE A 38 36.97 21.38 -9.21
C PHE A 38 36.31 21.49 -7.84
N CYS A 39 37.13 21.48 -6.78
CA CYS A 39 36.64 21.65 -5.43
C CYS A 39 36.22 23.10 -5.11
N ASN A 40 36.81 24.09 -5.81
CA ASN A 40 36.59 25.52 -5.61
C ASN A 40 36.44 26.28 -6.93
N ALA A 41 35.60 27.28 -6.96
CA ALA A 41 35.42 28.16 -8.14
C ALA A 41 36.74 28.83 -8.59
N ASN A 42 37.62 29.17 -7.65
CA ASN A 42 38.92 29.83 -7.93
C ASN A 42 39.91 28.90 -8.65
N GLU A 43 39.82 27.58 -8.51
CA GLU A 43 40.68 26.62 -9.19
C GLU A 43 40.37 26.58 -10.68
N ARG A 44 39.13 26.60 -11.05
CA ARG A 44 38.61 26.60 -12.41
C ARG A 44 39.11 27.84 -13.20
N THR A 45 38.97 29.02 -12.62
CA THR A 45 39.35 30.30 -13.24
C THR A 45 40.87 30.50 -13.31
N LYS A 46 41.64 29.85 -12.44
CA LYS A 46 43.10 29.89 -12.47
C LYS A 46 43.73 29.01 -13.55
N PHE A 47 43.03 27.94 -13.93
CA PHE A 47 43.56 26.98 -14.93
C PHE A 47 43.16 27.32 -16.36
N PHE A 48 41.87 27.69 -16.58
CA PHE A 48 41.31 27.94 -17.89
C PHE A 48 41.23 29.44 -18.19
N ASP A 49 41.79 29.83 -19.33
CA ASP A 49 41.66 31.19 -19.85
C ASP A 49 40.25 31.47 -20.38
N PHE A 50 39.59 30.41 -20.87
CA PHE A 50 38.22 30.46 -21.36
C PHE A 50 37.45 29.19 -21.04
N VAL A 51 36.23 29.33 -20.53
CA VAL A 51 35.35 28.21 -20.17
C VAL A 51 34.07 28.31 -20.97
N ILE A 52 33.76 27.27 -21.73
CA ILE A 52 32.50 27.16 -22.46
C ILE A 52 31.64 26.15 -21.73
N PRO A 53 30.49 26.57 -21.13
CA PRO A 53 29.57 25.62 -20.58
C PRO A 53 28.88 24.81 -21.69
N ILE A 54 28.99 23.50 -21.64
CA ILE A 54 28.27 22.60 -22.54
C ILE A 54 26.92 22.32 -21.90
N ILE A 55 25.87 22.91 -22.44
CA ILE A 55 24.50 22.62 -22.02
C ILE A 55 24.15 21.21 -22.56
N PRO A 56 23.70 20.27 -21.71
CA PRO A 56 23.24 18.97 -22.18
C PRO A 56 22.16 19.14 -23.23
N TYR A 57 22.32 18.44 -24.36
CA TYR A 57 21.33 18.47 -25.44
C TYR A 57 19.97 17.93 -25.02
N ILE A 58 19.95 17.01 -24.05
CA ILE A 58 18.76 16.49 -23.37
C ILE A 58 18.79 16.93 -21.90
N ASN A 59 17.69 17.43 -21.44
CA ASN A 59 17.39 17.71 -20.03
C ASN A 59 15.95 17.28 -19.74
N ALA A 60 15.52 17.37 -18.50
CA ALA A 60 14.17 17.00 -18.07
C ALA A 60 13.04 17.73 -18.84
N THR A 61 13.33 18.94 -19.39
CA THR A 61 12.35 19.75 -20.12
C THR A 61 12.14 19.31 -21.57
N ASN A 62 13.18 18.82 -22.25
CA ASN A 62 13.09 18.46 -23.66
C ASN A 62 13.18 16.94 -23.95
N SER A 63 13.47 16.13 -22.94
CA SER A 63 13.58 14.67 -23.06
C SER A 63 12.29 14.06 -23.63
N LYS A 64 11.13 14.53 -23.16
CA LYS A 64 9.82 14.10 -23.65
C LYS A 64 9.67 14.30 -25.17
N ASP A 65 9.97 15.50 -25.65
CA ASP A 65 9.81 15.83 -27.08
C ASP A 65 10.73 14.98 -27.94
N LYS A 66 11.95 14.72 -27.49
CA LYS A 66 12.88 13.82 -28.15
C LYS A 66 12.45 12.37 -28.17
N LEU A 67 11.87 11.87 -27.08
CA LEU A 67 11.29 10.54 -27.04
C LEU A 67 10.11 10.42 -27.99
N LEU A 68 9.19 11.38 -27.99
CA LEU A 68 8.05 11.40 -28.94
C LEU A 68 8.52 11.47 -30.40
N GLU A 69 9.55 12.27 -30.71
CA GLU A 69 10.14 12.37 -32.06
C GLU A 69 10.72 11.04 -32.54
N LEU A 70 11.43 10.31 -31.64
CA LEU A 70 12.12 9.08 -32.00
C LEU A 70 11.18 7.87 -32.12
N PHE A 71 10.24 7.72 -31.18
CA PHE A 71 9.39 6.53 -31.11
C PHE A 71 8.02 6.72 -31.79
N GLN A 72 7.64 7.98 -32.10
CA GLN A 72 6.39 8.32 -32.79
C GLN A 72 5.18 7.55 -32.22
N ASP A 73 4.33 7.01 -33.09
CA ASP A 73 3.12 6.26 -32.71
C ASP A 73 3.39 4.75 -32.45
N GLU A 74 4.64 4.31 -32.46
CA GLU A 74 4.97 2.90 -32.25
C GLU A 74 4.83 2.46 -30.77
N VAL A 75 4.92 3.41 -29.84
CA VAL A 75 4.92 3.18 -28.39
C VAL A 75 3.90 4.11 -27.71
N LYS A 76 3.29 3.64 -26.64
CA LYS A 76 2.28 4.42 -25.89
C LYS A 76 2.84 5.75 -25.39
N SER A 77 2.22 6.87 -25.77
CA SER A 77 2.68 8.23 -25.47
C SER A 77 2.78 8.50 -23.96
N ASN A 78 1.85 7.96 -23.16
CA ASN A 78 1.91 8.09 -21.69
C ASN A 78 3.16 7.45 -21.10
N PHE A 79 3.55 6.29 -21.63
CA PHE A 79 4.79 5.63 -21.23
C PHE A 79 6.02 6.49 -21.55
N LEU A 80 6.10 7.03 -22.76
CA LEU A 80 7.20 7.92 -23.19
C LEU A 80 7.27 9.17 -22.30
N TYR A 81 6.12 9.69 -21.90
CA TYR A 81 6.04 10.83 -21.00
C TYR A 81 6.68 10.52 -19.65
N ASP A 82 6.27 9.40 -19.03
CA ASP A 82 6.72 9.04 -17.69
C ASP A 82 8.22 8.69 -17.66
N ILE A 83 8.72 7.92 -18.65
CA ILE A 83 10.14 7.58 -18.74
C ILE A 83 11.04 8.79 -19.06
N SER A 84 10.48 9.85 -19.66
CA SER A 84 11.24 11.07 -19.97
C SER A 84 11.88 11.70 -18.74
N LEU A 85 11.30 11.49 -17.56
CA LEU A 85 11.82 11.98 -16.28
C LEU A 85 13.11 11.29 -15.86
N TYR A 86 13.38 10.11 -16.38
CA TYR A 86 14.56 9.30 -16.03
C TYR A 86 15.66 9.38 -17.07
N ILE A 87 15.37 9.76 -18.31
CA ILE A 87 16.33 9.79 -19.42
C ILE A 87 16.82 11.23 -19.61
N SER A 88 18.02 11.51 -19.10
CA SER A 88 18.67 12.83 -19.19
C SER A 88 19.97 12.83 -20.01
N ASP A 89 20.36 11.69 -20.62
CA ASP A 89 21.56 11.57 -21.46
C ASP A 89 21.17 11.18 -22.89
N MET A 90 21.61 12.00 -23.87
CA MET A 90 21.34 11.76 -25.29
C MET A 90 22.01 10.49 -25.82
N ARG A 91 23.17 10.12 -25.28
CA ARG A 91 23.85 8.89 -25.72
C ARG A 91 23.09 7.67 -25.25
N LEU A 92 22.61 7.70 -24.00
CA LEU A 92 21.75 6.64 -23.46
C LEU A 92 20.47 6.52 -24.30
N LEU A 93 19.80 7.65 -24.61
CA LEU A 93 18.59 7.64 -25.44
C LEU A 93 18.85 7.05 -26.82
N LYS A 94 19.95 7.45 -27.50
CA LYS A 94 20.32 6.90 -28.82
C LYS A 94 20.62 5.41 -28.75
N ASN A 95 21.29 4.93 -27.70
CA ASN A 95 21.54 3.51 -27.52
C ASN A 95 20.23 2.74 -27.36
N ILE A 96 19.33 3.21 -26.50
CA ILE A 96 17.99 2.62 -26.30
C ILE A 96 17.23 2.59 -27.62
N TYR A 97 17.23 3.70 -28.37
CA TYR A 97 16.54 3.78 -29.67
C TYR A 97 17.12 2.82 -30.71
N ASN A 98 18.44 2.75 -30.82
CA ASN A 98 19.11 1.84 -31.76
C ASN A 98 18.80 0.38 -31.43
N GLU A 99 18.87 0.00 -30.15
CA GLU A 99 18.48 -1.34 -29.70
C GLU A 99 17.01 -1.62 -30.03
N TYR A 100 16.13 -0.68 -29.71
CA TYR A 100 14.71 -0.82 -30.01
C TYR A 100 14.47 -1.03 -31.52
N LYS A 101 15.11 -0.28 -32.40
CA LYS A 101 14.98 -0.45 -33.85
C LYS A 101 15.50 -1.80 -34.35
N ILE A 102 16.48 -2.38 -33.68
CA ILE A 102 16.99 -3.73 -34.02
C ILE A 102 15.97 -4.79 -33.59
N TYR A 103 15.59 -4.77 -32.31
CA TYR A 103 14.73 -5.82 -31.75
C TYR A 103 13.27 -5.70 -32.17
N SER A 104 12.74 -4.51 -32.42
CA SER A 104 11.37 -4.33 -32.90
C SER A 104 11.10 -4.94 -34.29
N LYS A 105 12.15 -5.14 -35.10
CA LYS A 105 12.06 -5.81 -36.40
C LYS A 105 11.94 -7.33 -36.31
N THR A 106 12.45 -7.90 -35.22
CA THR A 106 12.42 -9.35 -34.97
C THR A 106 11.28 -9.75 -34.03
N LEU A 107 10.58 -8.75 -33.47
CA LEU A 107 9.48 -8.97 -32.56
C LEU A 107 8.28 -9.53 -33.33
N GLU A 108 7.63 -10.56 -32.78
CA GLU A 108 6.36 -11.07 -33.32
C GLU A 108 5.28 -9.98 -33.29
N GLU A 109 4.43 -9.93 -34.32
CA GLU A 109 3.39 -8.88 -34.50
C GLU A 109 2.42 -8.77 -33.31
N GLN A 110 2.27 -9.84 -32.53
CA GLN A 110 1.36 -9.90 -31.39
C GLN A 110 1.92 -9.28 -30.10
N LEU A 111 3.24 -9.02 -30.02
CA LEU A 111 3.90 -8.53 -28.81
C LEU A 111 3.84 -6.99 -28.72
N ASP A 112 3.66 -6.49 -27.48
CA ASP A 112 3.58 -5.04 -27.22
C ASP A 112 4.96 -4.37 -27.35
N LYS A 113 5.07 -3.45 -28.30
CA LYS A 113 6.29 -2.66 -28.54
C LYS A 113 6.66 -1.78 -27.33
N THR A 114 5.68 -1.40 -26.51
CA THR A 114 5.93 -0.64 -25.28
C THR A 114 6.63 -1.49 -24.24
N GLU A 115 6.23 -2.75 -24.10
CA GLU A 115 6.89 -3.70 -23.20
C GLU A 115 8.31 -4.02 -23.67
N LEU A 116 8.53 -4.20 -24.98
CA LEU A 116 9.89 -4.32 -25.53
C LEU A 116 10.75 -3.12 -25.15
N LEU A 117 10.25 -1.90 -25.34
CA LEU A 117 10.99 -0.70 -24.97
C LEU A 117 11.27 -0.66 -23.46
N ALA A 118 10.33 -1.05 -22.62
CA ALA A 118 10.51 -1.12 -21.17
C ALA A 118 11.64 -2.10 -20.77
N ILE A 119 11.72 -3.25 -21.41
CA ILE A 119 12.80 -4.24 -21.20
C ILE A 119 14.16 -3.67 -21.67
N ILE A 120 14.20 -2.98 -22.80
CA ILE A 120 15.45 -2.33 -23.28
C ILE A 120 15.89 -1.24 -22.31
N ILE A 121 14.97 -0.43 -21.81
CA ILE A 121 15.25 0.59 -20.81
C ILE A 121 15.80 -0.08 -19.54
N TYR A 122 15.14 -1.11 -19.03
CA TYR A 122 15.61 -1.86 -17.86
C TYR A 122 17.04 -2.40 -18.07
N LYS A 123 17.32 -3.02 -19.21
CA LYS A 123 18.65 -3.50 -19.57
C LYS A 123 19.70 -2.39 -19.52
N ASN A 124 19.39 -1.21 -20.05
CA ASN A 124 20.32 -0.09 -20.11
C ASN A 124 20.54 0.60 -18.76
N PHE A 125 19.53 0.63 -17.88
CA PHE A 125 19.63 1.23 -16.56
C PHE A 125 20.19 0.29 -15.51
N GLU A 126 19.86 -1.01 -15.61
CA GLU A 126 20.22 -2.03 -14.62
C GLU A 126 20.89 -3.25 -15.28
N PRO A 127 22.00 -3.06 -16.00
CA PRO A 127 22.59 -4.13 -16.81
C PRO A 127 23.02 -5.34 -15.98
N GLN A 128 23.52 -5.13 -14.76
CA GLN A 128 23.93 -6.22 -13.88
C GLN A 128 22.77 -7.07 -13.36
N ASP A 129 21.60 -6.45 -13.17
CA ASP A 129 20.40 -7.17 -12.74
C ASP A 129 19.75 -7.88 -13.94
N PHE A 130 19.72 -7.22 -15.09
CA PHE A 130 19.24 -7.80 -16.35
C PHE A 130 20.00 -9.08 -16.72
N GLU A 131 21.34 -9.08 -16.59
CA GLU A 131 22.18 -10.26 -16.85
C GLU A 131 21.82 -11.47 -15.96
N LYS A 132 21.24 -11.25 -14.80
CA LYS A 132 20.83 -12.34 -13.90
C LYS A 132 19.56 -13.04 -14.36
N LEU A 133 18.73 -12.40 -15.19
CA LEU A 133 17.42 -12.95 -15.59
C LEU A 133 17.58 -14.29 -16.34
N HIS A 134 18.57 -14.44 -17.21
CA HIS A 134 18.81 -15.71 -17.91
C HIS A 134 19.23 -16.85 -16.97
N LYS A 135 19.59 -16.52 -15.71
CA LYS A 135 19.93 -17.50 -14.65
C LYS A 135 18.79 -17.67 -13.65
N TYR A 136 17.59 -17.20 -13.99
CA TYR A 136 16.43 -17.23 -13.12
C TYR A 136 16.68 -16.60 -11.75
N SER A 137 17.29 -15.41 -11.74
CA SER A 137 17.63 -14.65 -10.54
C SER A 137 17.59 -13.15 -10.82
N GLY A 138 17.67 -12.33 -9.76
CA GLY A 138 17.61 -10.87 -9.86
C GLY A 138 16.26 -10.30 -9.43
N LEU A 139 16.20 -8.97 -9.35
CA LEU A 139 15.06 -8.27 -8.73
C LEU A 139 13.73 -8.51 -9.46
N VAL A 140 13.74 -8.47 -10.79
CA VAL A 140 12.52 -8.70 -11.59
C VAL A 140 12.06 -10.14 -11.43
N TYR A 141 12.98 -11.10 -11.55
CA TYR A 141 12.66 -12.52 -11.34
C TYR A 141 12.04 -12.75 -9.95
N ASP A 142 12.68 -12.23 -8.90
CA ASP A 142 12.24 -12.43 -7.51
C ASP A 142 10.82 -11.87 -7.28
N VAL A 143 10.50 -10.69 -7.84
CA VAL A 143 9.16 -10.10 -7.73
C VAL A 143 8.10 -11.02 -8.34
N PHE A 144 8.31 -11.57 -9.52
CA PHE A 144 7.31 -12.42 -10.16
C PHE A 144 7.29 -13.85 -9.57
N ASN A 145 8.43 -14.37 -9.15
CA ASN A 145 8.53 -15.69 -8.53
C ASN A 145 7.84 -15.76 -7.16
N LYS A 146 7.85 -14.66 -6.40
CA LYS A 146 7.20 -14.57 -5.08
C LYS A 146 5.71 -14.21 -5.13
N LYS A 147 5.08 -14.26 -6.30
CA LYS A 147 3.65 -13.92 -6.46
C LYS A 147 2.75 -14.66 -5.45
N GLN A 148 3.02 -15.95 -5.19
CA GLN A 148 2.22 -16.75 -4.27
C GLN A 148 2.35 -16.29 -2.80
N GLU A 149 3.51 -15.77 -2.41
CA GLU A 149 3.71 -15.18 -1.08
C GLU A 149 2.85 -13.91 -0.93
N TYR A 150 2.85 -13.04 -1.94
CA TYR A 150 2.03 -11.82 -1.94
C TYR A 150 0.53 -12.12 -1.90
N ILE A 151 0.07 -13.15 -2.61
CA ILE A 151 -1.32 -13.62 -2.54
C ILE A 151 -1.66 -14.07 -1.14
N LYS A 152 -0.79 -14.86 -0.49
CA LYS A 152 -0.98 -15.32 0.88
C LYS A 152 -1.06 -14.15 1.88
N ASP A 153 -0.19 -13.16 1.72
CA ASP A 153 -0.20 -11.97 2.57
C ASP A 153 -1.48 -11.14 2.36
N ALA A 154 -1.93 -10.99 1.11
CA ALA A 154 -3.18 -10.30 0.78
C ALA A 154 -4.41 -11.01 1.36
N ILE A 155 -4.47 -12.34 1.27
CA ILE A 155 -5.52 -13.14 1.93
C ILE A 155 -5.46 -12.95 3.45
N GLY A 156 -4.25 -12.89 4.02
CA GLY A 156 -4.07 -12.59 5.45
C GLY A 156 -4.66 -11.24 5.86
N GLU A 157 -4.46 -10.20 5.06
CA GLU A 157 -5.05 -8.88 5.29
C GLU A 157 -6.58 -8.88 5.16
N LEU A 158 -7.14 -9.61 4.20
CA LEU A 158 -8.59 -9.75 4.05
C LEU A 158 -9.20 -10.52 5.24
N ASN A 159 -8.56 -11.59 5.70
CA ASN A 159 -9.01 -12.35 6.85
C ASN A 159 -8.99 -11.51 8.14
N LYS A 160 -8.01 -10.62 8.34
CA LYS A 160 -8.01 -9.67 9.46
C LYS A 160 -9.22 -8.72 9.45
N LYS A 161 -9.81 -8.44 8.28
CA LYS A 161 -11.05 -7.65 8.14
C LYS A 161 -12.30 -8.51 8.36
N ILE A 162 -12.28 -9.79 7.99
CA ILE A 162 -13.40 -10.71 8.13
C ILE A 162 -13.61 -11.10 9.59
N THR A 163 -12.55 -11.43 10.31
CA THR A 163 -12.63 -11.92 11.70
C THR A 163 -13.48 -11.02 12.60
N PRO A 164 -13.28 -9.71 12.70
CA PRO A 164 -14.09 -8.86 13.57
C PRO A 164 -15.56 -8.80 13.15
N LEU A 165 -15.88 -8.95 11.86
CA LEU A 165 -17.26 -9.00 11.38
C LEU A 165 -17.94 -10.33 11.76
N GLU A 166 -17.23 -11.44 11.72
CA GLU A 166 -17.71 -12.75 12.17
C GLU A 166 -17.89 -12.78 13.70
N ASP A 167 -16.99 -12.15 14.44
CA ASP A 167 -17.12 -12.00 15.89
C ASP A 167 -18.37 -11.18 16.25
N GLU A 168 -18.63 -10.06 15.55
CA GLU A 168 -19.83 -9.23 15.76
C GLU A 168 -21.11 -10.02 15.46
N ILE A 169 -21.14 -10.82 14.40
CA ILE A 169 -22.30 -11.70 14.12
C ILE A 169 -22.48 -12.72 15.24
N THR A 170 -21.39 -13.30 15.74
CA THR A 170 -21.43 -14.27 16.83
C THR A 170 -22.00 -13.64 18.11
N GLU A 171 -21.62 -12.41 18.43
CA GLU A 171 -22.15 -11.67 19.58
C GLU A 171 -23.65 -11.40 19.43
N ILE A 172 -24.10 -10.97 18.25
CA ILE A 172 -25.52 -10.79 17.92
C ILE A 172 -26.28 -12.11 18.08
N ASP A 173 -25.74 -13.23 17.67
CA ASP A 173 -26.37 -14.54 17.71
C ASP A 173 -26.42 -15.15 19.13
N GLN A 174 -25.49 -14.77 20.00
CA GLN A 174 -25.47 -15.22 21.40
C GLN A 174 -26.59 -14.64 22.23
N GLU A 175 -27.23 -13.55 21.79
CA GLU A 175 -28.42 -13.05 22.49
C GLU A 175 -29.63 -13.93 22.21
N PHE A 176 -30.14 -14.60 23.27
CA PHE A 176 -31.22 -15.56 23.16
C PHE A 176 -32.64 -14.91 23.08
N HIS A 177 -32.75 -13.64 23.51
CA HIS A 177 -34.05 -12.98 23.57
C HIS A 177 -34.40 -12.38 22.21
N SER A 178 -35.66 -12.57 21.82
CA SER A 178 -36.22 -12.09 20.57
C SER A 178 -36.77 -10.67 20.65
N SER A 179 -37.01 -10.19 21.84
CA SER A 179 -37.60 -8.85 22.08
C SER A 179 -36.98 -8.15 23.28
N ILE A 180 -36.96 -6.82 23.21
CA ILE A 180 -36.52 -5.96 24.32
C ILE A 180 -37.41 -6.18 25.56
N SER A 181 -38.72 -6.45 25.37
CA SER A 181 -39.66 -6.71 26.45
C SER A 181 -39.29 -7.97 27.23
N GLU A 182 -38.92 -9.05 26.54
CA GLU A 182 -38.45 -10.27 27.21
C GLU A 182 -37.16 -10.02 28.00
N LEU A 183 -36.22 -9.30 27.43
CA LEU A 183 -34.98 -8.93 28.10
C LEU A 183 -35.27 -8.12 29.37
N GLN A 184 -36.13 -7.11 29.30
CA GLN A 184 -36.53 -6.28 30.44
C GLN A 184 -37.16 -7.11 31.55
N GLN A 185 -38.06 -8.05 31.21
CA GLN A 185 -38.73 -8.92 32.18
C GLN A 185 -37.73 -9.73 33.02
N ILE A 186 -36.62 -10.20 32.42
CA ILE A 186 -35.62 -10.94 33.16
C ILE A 186 -34.94 -10.07 34.21
N TYR A 187 -34.57 -8.84 33.84
CA TYR A 187 -33.97 -7.91 34.79
C TYR A 187 -34.97 -7.49 35.88
N LEU A 188 -36.23 -7.27 35.52
CA LEU A 188 -37.26 -6.99 36.48
C LEU A 188 -37.50 -8.16 37.45
N PHE A 189 -37.52 -9.40 36.92
CA PHE A 189 -37.64 -10.58 37.76
C PHE A 189 -36.44 -10.67 38.72
N LYS A 190 -35.22 -10.38 38.27
CA LYS A 190 -34.04 -10.38 39.13
C LYS A 190 -34.08 -9.28 40.19
N ILE A 191 -34.64 -8.12 39.87
CA ILE A 191 -34.90 -7.05 40.85
C ILE A 191 -35.90 -7.53 41.88
N ILE A 192 -37.01 -8.14 41.48
CA ILE A 192 -38.06 -8.66 42.38
C ILE A 192 -37.48 -9.71 43.32
N GLU A 193 -36.63 -10.61 42.82
CA GLU A 193 -35.99 -11.64 43.61
C GLU A 193 -35.13 -11.08 44.75
N LYS A 194 -34.57 -9.89 44.57
CA LYS A 194 -33.77 -9.19 45.58
C LYS A 194 -34.60 -8.36 46.57
N LEU A 195 -35.88 -8.13 46.31
CA LEU A 195 -36.70 -7.33 47.17
C LEU A 195 -37.06 -8.12 48.45
N HIS A 196 -37.13 -7.40 49.56
CA HIS A 196 -37.61 -7.98 50.82
C HIS A 196 -39.05 -8.46 50.70
N ASN A 197 -39.39 -9.59 51.33
CA ASN A 197 -40.72 -10.21 51.26
C ASN A 197 -41.91 -9.28 51.66
N GLN A 198 -41.65 -8.21 52.41
CA GLN A 198 -42.61 -7.21 52.84
C GLN A 198 -42.49 -5.86 52.13
N TYR A 199 -41.94 -5.84 50.87
CA TYR A 199 -41.88 -4.61 50.11
C TYR A 199 -43.26 -4.09 49.70
N ASN A 200 -43.39 -2.77 49.53
CA ASN A 200 -44.66 -2.11 49.24
C ASN A 200 -45.03 -2.03 47.77
N GLY A 201 -44.35 -2.76 46.89
CA GLY A 201 -44.57 -2.75 45.44
C GLY A 201 -44.00 -1.52 44.71
N THR A 202 -43.25 -0.65 45.41
CA THR A 202 -42.78 0.60 44.83
C THR A 202 -41.24 0.66 44.81
N LEU A 203 -40.66 0.95 43.66
CA LEU A 203 -39.23 1.28 43.47
C LEU A 203 -39.06 2.79 43.38
N THR A 204 -38.10 3.35 44.10
CA THR A 204 -37.75 4.76 44.03
C THR A 204 -36.32 4.86 43.45
N ILE A 205 -36.18 5.68 42.43
CA ILE A 205 -34.92 5.84 41.70
C ILE A 205 -34.32 7.20 42.06
N ASN A 206 -33.05 7.22 42.40
CA ASN A 206 -32.27 8.43 42.72
C ASN A 206 -33.02 9.39 43.69
N GLY A 207 -33.85 8.84 44.53
CA GLY A 207 -34.58 9.56 45.57
C GLY A 207 -35.80 10.36 45.11
N ASN A 208 -36.07 10.50 43.82
CA ASN A 208 -37.06 11.46 43.29
C ASN A 208 -38.22 10.85 42.48
N LYS A 209 -38.02 9.71 41.81
CA LYS A 209 -39.06 9.07 41.00
C LYS A 209 -39.44 7.71 41.56
N SER A 210 -40.73 7.48 41.73
CA SER A 210 -41.24 6.21 42.22
C SER A 210 -42.10 5.53 41.16
N PHE A 211 -41.87 4.22 40.97
CA PHE A 211 -42.59 3.39 40.00
C PHE A 211 -43.20 2.19 40.70
N ASN A 212 -44.41 1.83 40.30
CA ASN A 212 -45.00 0.56 40.71
C ASN A 212 -44.34 -0.57 39.90
N ILE A 213 -43.80 -1.57 40.58
CA ILE A 213 -43.03 -2.65 39.92
C ILE A 213 -43.88 -3.47 38.94
N ASN A 214 -45.21 -3.54 39.18
CA ASN A 214 -46.12 -4.27 38.31
C ASN A 214 -46.56 -3.44 37.07
N ALA A 215 -46.17 -2.17 36.98
CA ALA A 215 -46.57 -1.25 35.90
C ALA A 215 -45.35 -0.50 35.31
N ILE A 216 -44.21 -1.16 35.22
CA ILE A 216 -43.01 -0.59 34.62
C ILE A 216 -43.12 -0.72 33.11
N ASP A 217 -43.17 0.41 32.42
CA ASP A 217 -43.06 0.52 30.96
C ASP A 217 -41.64 0.70 30.51
N ASN A 218 -41.43 0.77 29.19
CA ASN A 218 -40.09 0.91 28.58
C ASN A 218 -39.34 2.18 29.04
N GLU A 219 -40.05 3.29 29.25
CA GLU A 219 -39.45 4.55 29.69
C GLU A 219 -39.01 4.48 31.16
N ALA A 220 -39.91 3.92 32.02
CA ALA A 220 -39.56 3.66 33.40
C ALA A 220 -38.38 2.70 33.53
N PHE A 221 -38.33 1.64 32.70
CA PHE A 221 -37.21 0.70 32.72
C PHE A 221 -35.87 1.34 32.30
N LYS A 222 -35.89 2.23 31.31
CA LYS A 222 -34.67 2.99 30.93
C LYS A 222 -34.14 3.83 32.09
N LEU A 223 -35.00 4.41 32.89
CA LEU A 223 -34.57 5.14 34.08
C LEU A 223 -34.02 4.21 35.16
N ILE A 224 -34.62 3.02 35.35
CA ILE A 224 -34.13 1.99 36.26
C ILE A 224 -32.74 1.51 35.82
N SER A 225 -32.59 1.17 34.55
CA SER A 225 -31.32 0.62 33.99
C SER A 225 -30.17 1.60 34.01
N SER A 226 -30.44 2.90 34.06
CA SER A 226 -29.42 3.95 34.17
C SER A 226 -29.15 4.41 35.61
N SER A 227 -29.76 3.76 36.61
CA SER A 227 -29.72 4.21 38.00
C SER A 227 -28.67 3.48 38.84
N ASP A 228 -27.80 4.24 39.50
CA ASP A 228 -26.86 3.73 40.50
C ASP A 228 -27.51 3.58 41.91
N ASN A 229 -28.77 4.02 42.07
CA ASN A 229 -29.45 3.99 43.37
C ASN A 229 -30.93 3.66 43.19
N ILE A 230 -31.24 2.37 43.32
CA ILE A 230 -32.61 1.85 43.30
C ILE A 230 -32.98 1.53 44.74
N LYS A 231 -34.03 2.18 45.21
CA LYS A 231 -34.53 2.06 46.60
C LYS A 231 -35.91 1.42 46.65
N SER A 232 -36.01 0.38 47.43
CA SER A 232 -37.31 -0.24 47.75
C SER A 232 -37.64 -0.03 49.22
N ARG A 233 -38.91 0.25 49.52
CA ARG A 233 -39.43 0.42 50.91
C ARG A 233 -40.16 -0.85 51.33
N TYR A 234 -39.93 -1.26 52.56
CA TYR A 234 -40.63 -2.39 53.17
C TYR A 234 -40.94 -2.12 54.66
N VAL A 235 -41.81 -2.93 55.25
CA VAL A 235 -42.05 -2.89 56.68
C VAL A 235 -41.29 -4.04 57.31
N ASN A 236 -40.43 -3.74 58.28
CA ASN A 236 -39.63 -4.77 58.97
C ASN A 236 -40.47 -5.54 60.02
N ASN A 237 -39.93 -6.59 60.63
CA ASN A 237 -40.53 -7.44 61.59
C ASN A 237 -40.95 -6.71 62.90
N TYR A 238 -40.50 -5.48 63.11
CA TYR A 238 -40.81 -4.61 64.20
C TYR A 238 -41.92 -3.55 63.87
N ASN A 239 -42.57 -3.71 62.75
CA ASN A 239 -43.57 -2.76 62.19
C ASN A 239 -42.98 -1.37 61.85
N GLN A 240 -41.66 -1.28 61.68
CA GLN A 240 -40.95 -0.05 61.31
C GLN A 240 -40.74 0.00 59.77
N ARG A 241 -40.91 1.18 59.20
CA ARG A 241 -40.58 1.42 57.75
C ARG A 241 -39.10 1.47 57.56
N ASP A 242 -38.60 0.58 56.69
CA ASP A 242 -37.21 0.50 56.34
C ASP A 242 -37.04 0.53 54.80
N SER A 243 -35.82 0.56 54.30
CA SER A 243 -35.54 0.63 52.88
C SER A 243 -34.29 -0.16 52.49
N GLN A 244 -34.37 -0.91 51.43
CA GLN A 244 -33.29 -1.60 50.80
C GLN A 244 -32.82 -0.78 49.60
N VAL A 245 -31.48 -0.70 49.38
CA VAL A 245 -30.85 0.04 48.27
C VAL A 245 -29.92 -0.91 47.52
N PHE A 246 -29.99 -0.85 46.20
CA PHE A 246 -29.07 -1.59 45.32
C PHE A 246 -28.85 -0.79 44.01
N ASP A 247 -27.81 -1.13 43.28
CA ASP A 247 -27.51 -0.55 41.97
C ASP A 247 -27.88 -1.51 40.85
N PHE A 248 -28.12 -0.96 39.65
CA PHE A 248 -28.47 -1.76 38.49
C PHE A 248 -27.27 -2.57 37.95
N LYS A 249 -26.06 -2.07 38.12
CA LYS A 249 -24.82 -2.76 37.66
C LYS A 249 -24.63 -4.09 38.40
N THR A 250 -25.03 -4.17 39.67
CA THR A 250 -25.02 -5.43 40.41
C THR A 250 -25.98 -6.43 39.80
N ILE A 251 -27.20 -5.96 39.43
CA ILE A 251 -28.19 -6.79 38.74
C ILE A 251 -27.68 -7.27 37.38
N GLU A 252 -27.09 -6.37 36.62
CA GLU A 252 -26.51 -6.73 35.31
C GLU A 252 -25.49 -7.88 35.40
N LYS A 253 -24.54 -7.78 36.31
CA LYS A 253 -23.52 -8.82 36.53
C LYS A 253 -24.09 -10.18 36.94
N GLU A 254 -25.17 -10.16 37.70
CA GLU A 254 -25.85 -11.40 38.14
C GLU A 254 -26.66 -12.04 37.02
N VAL A 255 -27.29 -11.22 36.14
CA VAL A 255 -28.07 -11.72 35.00
C VAL A 255 -27.12 -12.16 33.88
N ASN A 256 -26.13 -11.34 33.54
CA ASN A 256 -25.13 -11.67 32.56
C ASN A 256 -23.77 -11.04 32.89
N PRO A 257 -22.77 -11.83 33.27
CA PRO A 257 -21.46 -11.30 33.65
C PRO A 257 -20.64 -10.76 32.45
N LYS A 258 -21.02 -11.13 31.19
CA LYS A 258 -20.30 -10.78 29.99
C LYS A 258 -20.77 -9.49 29.34
N TYR A 259 -22.09 -9.31 29.23
CA TYR A 259 -22.71 -8.19 28.52
C TYR A 259 -23.65 -7.37 29.43
N SER A 260 -23.56 -6.04 29.33
CA SER A 260 -24.50 -5.12 29.97
C SER A 260 -25.90 -5.19 29.34
N TYR A 261 -26.92 -4.68 30.05
CA TYR A 261 -28.25 -4.56 29.50
C TYR A 261 -28.30 -3.81 28.18
N GLN A 262 -27.55 -2.70 28.08
CA GLN A 262 -27.52 -1.87 26.90
C GLN A 262 -26.91 -2.60 25.70
N GLN A 263 -25.82 -3.37 25.90
CA GLN A 263 -25.24 -4.19 24.85
C GLN A 263 -26.20 -5.26 24.36
N ARG A 264 -26.90 -5.94 25.26
CA ARG A 264 -27.89 -6.96 24.94
C ARG A 264 -29.14 -6.36 24.23
N GLU A 265 -29.61 -5.20 24.65
CA GLU A 265 -30.66 -4.44 23.97
C GLU A 265 -30.21 -4.11 22.52
N GLN A 266 -28.97 -3.67 22.32
CA GLN A 266 -28.44 -3.37 21.01
C GLN A 266 -28.38 -4.62 20.14
N PHE A 267 -27.99 -5.77 20.67
CA PHE A 267 -27.95 -7.03 19.89
C PHE A 267 -29.35 -7.44 19.39
N ILE A 268 -30.39 -7.24 20.22
CA ILE A 268 -31.78 -7.48 19.80
C ILE A 268 -32.17 -6.52 18.66
N LEU A 269 -31.84 -5.24 18.79
CA LEU A 269 -32.10 -4.25 17.75
C LEU A 269 -31.38 -4.57 16.46
N ASP A 270 -30.13 -5.01 16.55
CA ASP A 270 -29.30 -5.36 15.39
C ASP A 270 -29.81 -6.60 14.64
N LYS A 271 -30.40 -7.58 15.37
CA LYS A 271 -31.15 -8.70 14.77
C LYS A 271 -32.34 -8.20 13.98
N THR A 272 -33.15 -7.31 14.58
CA THR A 272 -34.38 -6.80 13.96
C THR A 272 -34.12 -5.82 12.81
N ASN A 273 -33.07 -5.02 12.87
CA ASN A 273 -32.70 -3.96 11.90
C ASN A 273 -31.91 -4.47 10.68
N LYS A 274 -31.87 -5.77 10.41
CA LYS A 274 -31.13 -6.35 9.28
C LYS A 274 -29.61 -6.16 9.33
N LYS A 275 -29.02 -5.64 10.40
CA LYS A 275 -27.59 -5.41 10.54
C LYS A 275 -26.79 -6.70 10.30
N LYS A 276 -27.23 -7.83 10.83
CA LYS A 276 -26.63 -9.14 10.56
C LYS A 276 -26.55 -9.46 9.07
N ASN A 277 -27.59 -9.17 8.30
CA ASN A 277 -27.61 -9.41 6.85
C ASN A 277 -26.61 -8.51 6.12
N ASP A 278 -26.41 -7.29 6.58
CA ASP A 278 -25.45 -6.36 5.98
C ASP A 278 -24.01 -6.75 6.33
N LEU A 279 -23.75 -7.25 7.54
CA LEU A 279 -22.45 -7.84 7.90
C LEU A 279 -22.15 -9.09 7.05
N LEU A 280 -23.13 -9.98 6.88
CA LEU A 280 -22.99 -11.16 6.00
C LEU A 280 -22.67 -10.77 4.55
N LYS A 281 -23.31 -9.73 4.01
CA LYS A 281 -23.00 -9.22 2.66
C LYS A 281 -21.57 -8.70 2.56
N GLN A 282 -21.08 -8.01 3.59
CA GLN A 282 -19.69 -7.52 3.62
C GLN A 282 -18.71 -8.68 3.68
N ILE A 283 -18.95 -9.69 4.51
CA ILE A 283 -18.12 -10.90 4.60
C ILE A 283 -18.10 -11.63 3.26
N ASN A 284 -19.25 -11.83 2.64
CA ASN A 284 -19.34 -12.51 1.35
C ASN A 284 -18.55 -11.76 0.27
N LYS A 285 -18.65 -10.43 0.23
CA LYS A 285 -17.85 -9.62 -0.71
C LYS A 285 -16.35 -9.79 -0.50
N LEU A 286 -15.89 -9.83 0.75
CA LEU A 286 -14.47 -10.05 1.07
C LEU A 286 -14.04 -11.49 0.73
N LYS A 287 -14.91 -12.48 0.93
CA LYS A 287 -14.66 -13.88 0.54
C LYS A 287 -14.62 -14.06 -0.98
N ASP A 288 -15.47 -13.34 -1.72
CA ASP A 288 -15.42 -13.33 -3.19
C ASP A 288 -14.10 -12.71 -3.67
N GLU A 289 -13.63 -11.63 -3.03
CA GLU A 289 -12.32 -11.04 -3.33
C GLU A 289 -11.18 -12.03 -3.05
N ILE A 290 -11.24 -12.82 -1.98
CA ILE A 290 -10.26 -13.88 -1.70
C ILE A 290 -10.24 -14.93 -2.83
N ASN A 291 -11.39 -15.33 -3.35
CA ASN A 291 -11.48 -16.30 -4.44
C ASN A 291 -10.90 -15.77 -5.77
N GLU A 292 -11.03 -14.45 -6.00
CA GLU A 292 -10.50 -13.82 -7.21
C GLU A 292 -9.00 -13.52 -7.15
N ILE A 293 -8.43 -13.36 -5.96
CA ILE A 293 -7.06 -12.84 -5.78
C ILE A 293 -5.98 -13.77 -6.39
N GLU A 294 -6.23 -15.06 -6.50
CA GLU A 294 -5.32 -16.02 -7.14
C GLU A 294 -5.06 -15.66 -8.62
N ASN A 295 -6.07 -15.06 -9.26
CA ASN A 295 -5.99 -14.63 -10.66
C ASN A 295 -5.39 -13.22 -10.82
N PHE A 296 -5.09 -12.50 -9.74
CA PHE A 296 -4.54 -11.17 -9.82
C PHE A 296 -3.11 -11.20 -10.38
N SER A 297 -2.82 -10.23 -11.24
CA SER A 297 -1.44 -9.96 -11.64
C SER A 297 -0.67 -9.31 -10.47
N VAL A 298 0.65 -9.38 -10.51
CA VAL A 298 1.51 -8.70 -9.51
C VAL A 298 1.19 -7.21 -9.46
N GLN A 299 0.96 -6.55 -10.61
CA GLN A 299 0.56 -5.14 -10.69
C GLN A 299 -0.76 -4.86 -9.97
N LYS A 300 -1.74 -5.76 -10.15
CA LYS A 300 -3.04 -5.62 -9.47
C LYS A 300 -2.86 -5.74 -7.95
N ILE A 301 -2.01 -6.66 -7.48
CA ILE A 301 -1.69 -6.80 -6.06
C ILE A 301 -1.01 -5.54 -5.53
N ILE A 302 0.02 -5.01 -6.22
CA ILE A 302 0.73 -3.77 -5.85
C ILE A 302 -0.25 -2.60 -5.69
N ASN A 303 -1.19 -2.46 -6.61
CA ASN A 303 -2.09 -1.31 -6.65
C ASN A 303 -3.25 -1.44 -5.65
N THR A 304 -3.68 -2.66 -5.33
CA THR A 304 -4.81 -2.92 -4.44
C THR A 304 -4.38 -3.02 -2.97
N TYR A 305 -3.26 -3.70 -2.69
CA TYR A 305 -2.80 -4.01 -1.34
C TYR A 305 -1.49 -3.28 -1.03
N LYS A 306 -1.59 -1.99 -0.69
CA LYS A 306 -0.42 -1.10 -0.46
C LYS A 306 0.42 -1.49 0.76
N ASP A 307 -0.16 -2.23 1.70
CA ASP A 307 0.51 -2.65 2.93
C ASP A 307 1.40 -3.90 2.71
N ILE A 308 1.27 -4.57 1.58
CA ILE A 308 2.11 -5.72 1.23
C ILE A 308 3.45 -5.24 0.71
N LYS A 309 4.52 -5.64 1.37
CA LYS A 309 5.90 -5.28 1.01
C LYS A 309 6.40 -6.12 -0.17
N ILE A 310 6.05 -5.74 -1.39
CA ILE A 310 6.52 -6.40 -2.62
C ILE A 310 7.93 -5.94 -2.99
N PHE A 311 8.22 -4.65 -2.81
CA PHE A 311 9.53 -4.06 -3.09
C PHE A 311 10.35 -3.98 -1.81
N ASP A 312 11.54 -4.56 -1.84
CA ASP A 312 12.51 -4.51 -0.74
C ASP A 312 13.38 -3.23 -0.81
N GLU A 313 14.36 -3.12 0.09
CA GLU A 313 15.27 -1.97 0.17
C GLU A 313 16.13 -1.79 -1.10
N ASN A 314 16.34 -2.86 -1.89
CA ASN A 314 17.09 -2.78 -3.14
C ASN A 314 16.34 -2.00 -4.21
N PHE A 315 15.00 -1.98 -4.16
CA PHE A 315 14.17 -1.19 -5.06
C PHE A 315 14.11 0.29 -4.70
N GLU A 316 14.43 0.68 -3.46
CA GLU A 316 14.45 2.10 -3.06
C GLU A 316 15.43 2.93 -3.91
N LYS A 317 16.51 2.32 -4.37
CA LYS A 317 17.51 2.95 -5.24
C LYS A 317 17.20 2.81 -6.73
N LYS A 318 16.09 2.17 -7.09
CA LYS A 318 15.71 1.82 -8.48
C LYS A 318 14.27 2.27 -8.81
N PRO A 319 13.97 3.58 -8.69
CA PRO A 319 12.60 4.08 -8.86
C PRO A 319 12.02 3.81 -10.25
N LEU A 320 12.87 3.81 -11.30
CA LEU A 320 12.44 3.48 -12.65
C LEU A 320 12.00 2.01 -12.76
N LEU A 321 12.76 1.07 -12.21
CA LEU A 321 12.41 -0.35 -12.24
C LEU A 321 11.11 -0.61 -11.46
N LYS A 322 10.96 0.02 -10.29
CA LYS A 322 9.72 -0.02 -9.50
C LYS A 322 8.53 0.50 -10.30
N TYR A 323 8.70 1.61 -11.02
CA TYR A 323 7.68 2.17 -11.90
C TYR A 323 7.31 1.18 -13.01
N LEU A 324 8.28 0.62 -13.73
CA LEU A 324 8.05 -0.30 -14.85
C LEU A 324 7.24 -1.54 -14.44
N ILE A 325 7.53 -2.10 -13.26
CA ILE A 325 6.80 -3.26 -12.71
C ILE A 325 5.39 -2.83 -12.24
N SER A 326 5.29 -1.74 -11.48
CA SER A 326 4.02 -1.30 -10.88
C SER A 326 2.95 -0.94 -11.92
N TYR A 327 3.37 -0.41 -13.07
CA TYR A 327 2.47 -0.06 -14.17
C TYR A 327 2.31 -1.18 -15.22
N GLY A 328 2.99 -2.31 -15.02
CA GLY A 328 2.85 -3.48 -15.87
C GLY A 328 3.59 -3.43 -17.19
N TYR A 329 4.50 -2.48 -17.37
CA TYR A 329 5.39 -2.43 -18.55
C TYR A 329 6.44 -3.54 -18.52
N ILE A 330 6.80 -4.01 -17.33
CA ILE A 330 7.45 -5.30 -17.11
C ILE A 330 6.44 -6.16 -16.36
N ASN A 331 5.99 -7.24 -16.96
CA ASN A 331 4.97 -8.16 -16.45
C ASN A 331 5.53 -9.59 -16.37
N LYS A 332 4.68 -10.57 -16.07
CA LYS A 332 5.08 -11.98 -15.94
C LYS A 332 5.65 -12.59 -17.24
N ASP A 333 5.31 -12.02 -18.39
CA ASP A 333 5.69 -12.51 -19.71
C ASP A 333 7.02 -11.85 -20.20
N TYR A 334 7.77 -11.21 -19.31
CA TYR A 334 9.04 -10.54 -19.62
C TYR A 334 10.08 -11.48 -20.26
N ASP A 335 10.04 -12.76 -19.95
CA ASP A 335 10.91 -13.82 -20.47
C ASP A 335 10.81 -13.96 -21.98
N ILE A 336 9.65 -13.72 -22.57
CA ILE A 336 9.43 -13.73 -24.02
C ILE A 336 10.32 -12.67 -24.69
N TYR A 337 10.39 -11.48 -24.09
CA TYR A 337 11.19 -10.38 -24.62
C TYR A 337 12.68 -10.61 -24.40
N ILE A 338 13.09 -11.13 -23.23
CA ILE A 338 14.51 -11.33 -22.94
C ILE A 338 15.14 -12.46 -23.74
N SER A 339 14.37 -13.44 -24.23
CA SER A 339 14.85 -14.53 -25.08
C SER A 339 15.60 -14.01 -26.30
N ASN A 340 15.13 -12.89 -26.87
CA ASN A 340 15.76 -12.25 -28.04
C ASN A 340 17.16 -11.69 -27.73
N PHE A 341 17.45 -11.32 -26.48
CA PHE A 341 18.75 -10.74 -26.08
C PHE A 341 19.80 -11.80 -25.79
N PHE A 342 19.39 -12.98 -25.34
CA PHE A 342 20.32 -14.05 -24.93
C PHE A 342 20.51 -15.14 -26.00
N GLY A 343 19.97 -14.95 -27.21
CA GLY A 343 20.18 -15.86 -28.33
C GLY A 343 19.53 -17.24 -28.16
N LYS A 344 18.64 -17.39 -27.21
CA LYS A 344 17.80 -18.58 -27.06
C LYS A 344 16.55 -18.38 -27.90
N SER A 345 16.64 -18.70 -29.17
CA SER A 345 15.49 -18.66 -30.08
C SER A 345 14.57 -19.87 -29.88
N ILE A 346 14.09 -20.07 -28.65
CA ILE A 346 12.88 -20.90 -28.44
C ILE A 346 11.75 -19.89 -28.42
N THR A 347 10.96 -19.88 -29.47
CA THR A 347 9.77 -19.03 -29.55
C THR A 347 8.71 -19.56 -28.58
N LYS A 348 7.70 -18.75 -28.23
CA LYS A 348 6.55 -19.23 -27.44
C LYS A 348 5.89 -20.43 -28.10
N ALA A 349 5.84 -20.48 -29.43
CA ALA A 349 5.32 -21.60 -30.20
C ALA A 349 6.17 -22.89 -29.96
N ASP A 350 7.48 -22.76 -29.77
CA ASP A 350 8.34 -23.89 -29.44
C ASP A 350 8.13 -24.38 -27.99
N ASN A 351 7.86 -23.46 -27.06
CA ASN A 351 7.51 -23.80 -25.66
C ASN A 351 6.11 -24.42 -25.54
N ASP A 352 5.13 -23.97 -26.34
CA ASP A 352 3.78 -24.55 -26.37
C ASP A 352 3.74 -25.92 -27.05
N PHE A 353 4.79 -26.27 -27.82
CA PHE A 353 4.97 -27.56 -28.48
C PHE A 353 5.72 -28.59 -27.61
N LEU A 354 6.54 -28.14 -26.66
CA LEU A 354 7.27 -29.00 -25.69
C LEU A 354 6.41 -29.30 -24.46
#